data_1844fec739972e906b4ac68b7024797f
#
_entry.id   1844fec739972e906b4ac68b7024797f
#
_cell.length_a   1.000
_cell.length_b   1.000
_cell.length_c   1.000
_cell.angle_alpha   90.00
_cell.angle_beta   90.00
_cell.angle_gamma   90.00
#
_symmetry.space_group_name_H-M   'P 1'
#
loop_
_entity.id
_entity.type
_entity.pdbx_description
1 polymer ?
#
loop_
_entity_poly.entity_id
_entity_poly.type
_entity_poly.pdbx_seq_one_letter_code
_entity_poly.pdbx_strand_id
1 'polypeptide(L)'
;MRAITVQVRAGLGVGRLATAVDSLVELHPELCRSGFTHLEVTDPAAATDAALARAEAGLDLQAGVLMQAVWLDAGPAQSGRMILALHDIVADRMPRILPWLVRAWMQPALVS
;
A
#
# COMPACT_ATOMS: atom_id res chain seq x y z
N MET A 1 7.85 -2.97 -12.80
CA MET A 1 7.08 -2.79 -11.54
C MET A 1 6.23 -4.01 -11.27
N ARG A 2 6.19 -4.43 -10.03
CA ARG A 2 5.24 -5.43 -9.59
C ARG A 2 4.25 -4.77 -8.65
N ALA A 3 2.96 -4.93 -8.92
CA ALA A 3 1.92 -4.33 -8.11
C ALA A 3 0.82 -5.34 -7.82
N ILE A 4 0.22 -5.23 -6.64
CA ILE A 4 -0.91 -6.05 -6.22
C ILE A 4 -1.99 -5.13 -5.70
N THR A 5 -3.22 -5.41 -6.10
CA THR A 5 -4.41 -4.71 -5.60
C THR A 5 -5.18 -5.64 -4.68
N VAL A 6 -5.49 -5.14 -3.48
CA VAL A 6 -6.20 -5.91 -2.45
C VAL A 6 -7.48 -5.19 -2.13
N GLN A 7 -8.61 -5.91 -2.15
CA GLN A 7 -9.87 -5.36 -1.67
C GLN A 7 -9.85 -5.35 -0.14
N VAL A 8 -10.25 -4.22 0.44
CA VAL A 8 -10.15 -3.99 1.86
C VAL A 8 -11.54 -3.66 2.41
N ARG A 9 -11.91 -4.34 3.49
CA ARG A 9 -13.20 -4.10 4.14
C ARG A 9 -13.33 -2.66 4.63
N ALA A 10 -14.55 -2.20 4.75
CA ALA A 10 -14.85 -0.87 5.26
C ALA A 10 -14.40 -0.71 6.72
N GLY A 11 -14.14 0.52 7.12
CA GLY A 11 -13.91 0.87 8.51
C GLY A 11 -12.45 0.82 8.98
N LEU A 12 -11.50 0.49 8.10
CA LEU A 12 -10.09 0.51 8.47
C LEU A 12 -9.53 1.92 8.33
N GLY A 13 -8.80 2.37 9.34
CA GLY A 13 -8.28 3.74 9.38
C GLY A 13 -7.04 3.95 8.54
N VAL A 14 -6.96 5.11 7.89
CA VAL A 14 -5.79 5.47 7.08
C VAL A 14 -4.54 5.64 7.94
N GLY A 15 -4.68 6.13 9.18
CA GLY A 15 -3.54 6.30 10.08
C GLY A 15 -2.84 4.99 10.41
N ARG A 16 -3.59 3.91 10.56
CA ARG A 16 -3.04 2.59 10.83
C ARG A 16 -2.25 2.07 9.63
N LEU A 17 -2.75 2.31 8.42
CA LEU A 17 -2.03 1.92 7.21
C LEU A 17 -0.74 2.71 7.07
N ALA A 18 -0.76 4.01 7.29
CA ALA A 18 0.44 4.85 7.22
C ALA A 18 1.48 4.37 8.23
N THR A 19 1.08 4.07 9.45
CA THR A 19 1.99 3.54 10.48
C THR A 19 2.55 2.18 10.05
N ALA A 20 1.72 1.32 9.49
CA ALA A 20 2.17 0.01 9.03
C ALA A 20 3.18 0.13 7.90
N VAL A 21 2.97 1.06 6.97
CA VAL A 21 3.92 1.31 5.87
C VAL A 21 5.26 1.80 6.42
N ASP A 22 5.24 2.73 7.38
CA ASP A 22 6.47 3.23 8.00
C ASP A 22 7.23 2.10 8.71
N SER A 23 6.52 1.26 9.46
CA SER A 23 7.13 0.13 10.16
C SER A 23 7.72 -0.88 9.17
N LEU A 24 7.05 -1.07 8.04
CA LEU A 24 7.52 -1.99 7.01
C LEU A 24 8.89 -1.56 6.47
N VAL A 25 9.06 -0.27 6.21
CA VAL A 25 10.34 0.26 5.72
C VAL A 25 11.44 0.09 6.77
N GLU A 26 11.11 0.28 8.05
CA GLU A 26 12.07 0.06 9.13
C GLU A 26 12.52 -1.41 9.20
N LEU A 27 11.58 -2.35 9.00
CA LEU A 27 11.88 -3.78 9.03
C LEU A 27 12.57 -4.28 7.78
N HIS A 28 12.42 -3.57 6.68
CA HIS A 28 12.98 -3.94 5.38
C HIS A 28 13.77 -2.77 4.80
N PRO A 29 14.99 -2.52 5.32
CA PRO A 29 15.81 -1.39 4.86
C PRO A 29 16.10 -1.39 3.37
N GLU A 30 16.03 -2.57 2.73
CA GLU A 30 16.22 -2.68 1.28
C GLU A 30 15.19 -1.92 0.47
N LEU A 31 14.05 -1.57 1.07
CA LEU A 31 13.02 -0.76 0.40
C LEU A 31 13.41 0.72 0.34
N CYS A 32 14.40 1.13 1.10
CA CYS A 32 14.90 2.50 1.20
C CYS A 32 13.81 3.48 1.63
N ARG A 33 13.01 3.95 0.67
CA ARG A 33 11.91 4.88 0.93
C ARG A 33 10.63 4.32 0.35
N SER A 34 9.52 4.70 0.98
CA SER A 34 8.19 4.41 0.47
C SER A 34 7.39 5.69 0.31
N GLY A 35 6.53 5.69 -0.71
CA GLY A 35 5.50 6.71 -0.84
C GLY A 35 4.17 6.15 -0.37
N PHE A 36 3.34 7.01 0.19
CA PHE A 36 1.99 6.65 0.60
C PHE A 36 1.03 7.71 0.09
N THR A 37 -0.06 7.27 -0.53
CA THR A 37 -1.09 8.17 -1.05
C THR A 37 -2.45 7.70 -0.58
N HIS A 38 -3.24 8.60 -0.03
CA HIS A 38 -4.63 8.36 0.36
C HIS A 38 -5.52 9.14 -0.61
N LEU A 39 -6.38 8.43 -1.34
CA LEU A 39 -7.32 9.02 -2.28
C LEU A 39 -8.74 8.64 -1.87
N GLU A 40 -9.58 9.64 -1.69
CA GLU A 40 -11.00 9.42 -1.47
C GLU A 40 -11.68 9.30 -2.82
N VAL A 41 -12.36 8.18 -3.05
CA VAL A 41 -12.97 7.85 -4.34
C VAL A 41 -14.38 7.31 -4.13
N THR A 42 -15.25 7.49 -5.12
CA THR A 42 -16.60 6.94 -5.06
C THR A 42 -16.65 5.51 -5.57
N ASP A 43 -15.75 5.17 -6.51
CA ASP A 43 -15.68 3.83 -7.11
C ASP A 43 -14.22 3.37 -7.17
N PRO A 44 -13.76 2.60 -6.16
CA PRO A 44 -12.37 2.13 -6.15
C PRO A 44 -12.01 1.30 -7.37
N ALA A 45 -12.95 0.52 -7.91
CA ALA A 45 -12.66 -0.29 -9.10
C ALA A 45 -12.36 0.58 -10.30
N ALA A 46 -13.12 1.65 -10.50
CA ALA A 46 -12.90 2.57 -11.61
C ALA A 46 -11.61 3.38 -11.44
N ALA A 47 -11.18 3.63 -10.20
CA ALA A 47 -10.00 4.42 -9.91
C ALA A 47 -8.70 3.60 -9.95
N THR A 48 -8.77 2.27 -10.05
CA THR A 48 -7.61 1.39 -9.90
C THR A 48 -6.53 1.65 -10.97
N ASP A 49 -6.91 1.78 -12.24
CA ASP A 49 -5.93 1.93 -13.31
C ASP A 49 -5.15 3.25 -13.17
N ALA A 50 -5.83 4.34 -12.87
CA ALA A 50 -5.17 5.62 -12.65
C ALA A 50 -4.26 5.58 -11.41
N ALA A 51 -4.70 4.89 -10.37
CA ALA A 51 -3.90 4.73 -9.15
C ALA A 51 -2.66 3.88 -9.40
N LEU A 52 -2.76 2.83 -10.22
CA LEU A 52 -1.60 2.03 -10.62
C LEU A 52 -0.59 2.87 -11.40
N ALA A 53 -1.04 3.68 -12.34
CA ALA A 53 -0.17 4.56 -13.10
C ALA A 53 0.52 5.58 -12.18
N ARG A 54 -0.20 6.11 -11.22
CA ARG A 54 0.35 7.05 -10.23
C ARG A 54 1.40 6.37 -9.37
N ALA A 55 1.14 5.15 -8.91
CA ALA A 55 2.09 4.39 -8.11
C ALA A 55 3.37 4.12 -8.90
N GLU A 56 3.25 3.70 -10.15
CA GLU A 56 4.41 3.47 -11.02
C GLU A 56 5.23 4.74 -11.20
N ALA A 57 4.57 5.86 -11.45
CA ALA A 57 5.25 7.15 -11.64
C ALA A 57 5.98 7.61 -10.37
N GLY A 58 5.51 7.19 -9.20
CA GLY A 58 6.13 7.54 -7.93
C GLY A 58 7.34 6.69 -7.56
N LEU A 59 7.57 5.56 -8.24
CA LEU A 59 8.74 4.74 -8.02
C LEU A 59 9.94 5.39 -8.71
N ASP A 60 11.03 5.56 -7.97
CA ASP A 60 12.21 6.26 -8.49
C ASP A 60 13.47 5.64 -7.87
N LEU A 61 14.19 4.87 -8.67
CA LEU A 61 15.40 4.19 -8.21
C LEU A 61 16.46 5.20 -7.76
N GLN A 62 16.61 6.30 -8.48
CA GLN A 62 17.64 7.29 -8.14
C GLN A 62 17.34 8.00 -6.82
N ALA A 63 16.07 8.28 -6.56
CA ALA A 63 15.65 8.89 -5.30
C ALA A 63 15.52 7.87 -4.17
N GLY A 64 15.67 6.57 -4.47
CA GLY A 64 15.53 5.52 -3.48
C GLY A 64 14.10 5.20 -3.10
N VAL A 65 13.12 5.57 -3.93
CA VAL A 65 11.70 5.28 -3.66
C VAL A 65 11.37 3.96 -4.35
N LEU A 66 11.39 2.88 -3.60
CA LEU A 66 11.26 1.52 -4.14
C LEU A 66 9.89 0.90 -3.86
N MET A 67 9.05 1.54 -3.05
CA MET A 67 7.72 1.07 -2.73
C MET A 67 6.72 2.23 -2.75
N GLN A 68 5.53 1.96 -3.28
CA GLN A 68 4.40 2.89 -3.22
C GLN A 68 3.19 2.14 -2.69
N ALA A 69 2.48 2.75 -1.76
CA ALA A 69 1.21 2.25 -1.28
C ALA A 69 0.14 3.30 -1.56
N VAL A 70 -0.96 2.88 -2.18
CA VAL A 70 -2.07 3.76 -2.48
C VAL A 70 -3.32 3.20 -1.82
N TRP A 71 -3.98 4.00 -1.00
CA TRP A 71 -5.25 3.64 -0.38
C TRP A 71 -6.40 4.33 -1.12
N LEU A 72 -7.22 3.54 -1.81
CA LEU A 72 -8.43 4.02 -2.47
C LEU A 72 -9.58 3.86 -1.49
N ASP A 73 -9.96 4.95 -0.86
CA ASP A 73 -10.90 4.98 0.24
C ASP A 73 -12.29 5.36 -0.27
N ALA A 74 -13.23 4.44 -0.17
CA ALA A 74 -14.61 4.66 -0.59
C ALA A 74 -15.51 5.12 0.56
N GLY A 75 -14.94 5.48 1.70
CA GLY A 75 -15.68 5.93 2.86
C GLY A 75 -15.84 4.84 3.91
N PRO A 76 -16.37 5.21 5.09
CA PRO A 76 -16.42 4.28 6.23
C PRO A 76 -17.43 3.15 6.07
N ALA A 77 -18.35 3.27 5.11
CA ALA A 77 -19.39 2.28 4.91
C ALA A 77 -19.18 1.33 3.74
N GLN A 78 -18.11 1.53 2.96
CA GLN A 78 -17.85 0.75 1.75
C GLN A 78 -16.44 0.21 1.74
N SER A 79 -16.27 -0.96 1.11
CA SER A 79 -14.94 -1.53 0.90
C SER A 79 -14.13 -0.65 -0.05
N GLY A 80 -12.83 -0.54 0.24
CA GLY A 80 -11.89 0.16 -0.61
C GLY A 80 -10.91 -0.79 -1.24
N ARG A 81 -9.87 -0.25 -1.86
CA ARG A 81 -8.77 -1.03 -2.44
C ARG A 81 -7.43 -0.44 -2.04
N MET A 82 -6.50 -1.31 -1.70
CA MET A 82 -5.11 -0.92 -1.47
C MET A 82 -4.26 -1.44 -2.61
N ILE A 83 -3.41 -0.57 -3.16
CA ILE A 83 -2.45 -0.94 -4.18
C ILE A 83 -1.07 -0.87 -3.55
N LEU A 84 -0.32 -1.95 -3.65
CA LEU A 84 1.07 -2.00 -3.22
C LEU A 84 1.92 -2.24 -4.45
N ALA A 85 2.85 -1.32 -4.74
CA ALA A 85 3.72 -1.39 -5.89
C ALA A 85 5.17 -1.41 -5.44
N LEU A 86 5.96 -2.31 -6.03
CA LEU A 86 7.40 -2.40 -5.78
C LEU A 86 8.17 -2.18 -7.06
N HIS A 87 9.29 -1.46 -6.96
CA HIS A 87 10.24 -1.35 -8.06
C HIS A 87 10.80 -2.74 -8.40
N ASP A 88 11.16 -2.97 -9.65
CA ASP A 88 11.63 -4.27 -10.11
C ASP A 88 12.79 -4.81 -9.29
N ILE A 89 13.66 -3.93 -8.81
CA ILE A 89 14.82 -4.32 -8.02
C ILE A 89 14.47 -5.02 -6.70
N VAL A 90 13.27 -4.77 -6.17
CA VAL A 90 12.78 -5.38 -4.93
C VAL A 90 11.49 -6.16 -5.13
N ALA A 91 11.10 -6.39 -6.36
CA ALA A 91 9.80 -7.03 -6.67
C ALA A 91 9.69 -8.44 -6.08
N ASP A 92 10.79 -9.15 -5.94
CA ASP A 92 10.83 -10.49 -5.34
C ASP A 92 10.50 -10.49 -3.84
N ARG A 93 10.45 -9.33 -3.20
CA ARG A 93 10.07 -9.19 -1.80
C ARG A 93 8.55 -9.18 -1.58
N MET A 94 7.77 -9.06 -2.65
CA MET A 94 6.30 -8.96 -2.54
C MET A 94 5.68 -10.08 -1.69
N PRO A 95 6.06 -11.36 -1.83
CA PRO A 95 5.46 -12.43 -1.03
C PRO A 95 5.72 -12.32 0.47
N ARG A 96 6.71 -11.56 0.89
CA ARG A 96 7.01 -11.32 2.32
C ARG A 96 6.35 -10.05 2.82
N ILE A 97 6.33 -9.02 1.98
CA ILE A 97 5.89 -7.69 2.35
C ILE A 97 4.37 -7.62 2.44
N LEU A 98 3.67 -8.13 1.43
CA LEU A 98 2.22 -7.99 1.36
C LEU A 98 1.50 -8.68 2.52
N PRO A 99 1.80 -9.94 2.88
CA PRO A 99 1.13 -10.57 4.01
C PRO A 99 1.39 -9.85 5.33
N TRP A 100 2.61 -9.36 5.53
CA TRP A 100 2.94 -8.61 6.74
C TRP A 100 2.12 -7.33 6.83
N LEU A 101 2.04 -6.58 5.73
CA LEU A 101 1.30 -5.32 5.70
C LEU A 101 -0.19 -5.54 5.92
N VAL A 102 -0.76 -6.54 5.26
CA VAL A 102 -2.17 -6.89 5.45
C VAL A 102 -2.46 -7.23 6.90
N ARG A 103 -1.60 -8.03 7.51
CA ARG A 103 -1.78 -8.43 8.92
C ARG A 103 -1.64 -7.24 9.85
N ALA A 104 -0.64 -6.40 9.64
CA ALA A 104 -0.39 -5.24 10.49
C ALA A 104 -1.53 -4.22 10.42
N TRP A 105 -2.16 -4.09 9.26
CA TRP A 105 -3.23 -3.14 9.07
C TRP A 105 -4.60 -3.71 9.43
N MET A 106 -4.90 -4.92 8.97
CA MET A 106 -6.26 -5.48 9.06
C MET A 106 -6.53 -6.25 10.35
N GLN A 107 -5.48 -6.70 11.04
CA GLN A 107 -5.62 -7.53 12.24
C GLN A 107 -4.84 -7.01 13.45
N PRO A 108 -4.74 -5.70 13.65
CA PRO A 108 -3.93 -5.21 14.79
C PRO A 108 -4.59 -5.52 16.13
N ALA A 109 -5.89 -5.69 16.18
CA ALA A 109 -6.60 -5.97 17.42
C ALA A 109 -6.30 -7.37 17.98
N LEU A 110 -5.73 -8.25 17.19
CA LEU A 110 -5.39 -9.58 17.65
C LEU A 110 -4.14 -9.62 18.52
N VAL A 111 -3.48 -8.50 18.68
CA VAL A 111 -2.20 -8.41 19.37
C VAL A 111 -2.36 -8.10 20.84
N SER A 112 -3.52 -7.90 21.28
CA SER A 112 -3.78 -7.53 22.68
C SER A 112 -3.21 -8.55 23.66
#